data_fb6be1d8fb621976fbd92d2c3ebc5396
#
_entry.id   fb6be1d8fb621976fbd92d2c3ebc5396
#
_cell.length_a   1.000
_cell.length_b   1.000
_cell.length_c   1.000
_cell.angle_alpha   90.00
_cell.angle_beta   90.00
_cell.angle_gamma   90.00
#
_symmetry.space_group_name_H-M   'P 1'
#
loop_
_entity.id
_entity.type
_entity.pdbx_description
1 polymer ?
#
loop_
_entity_poly.entity_id
_entity_poly.type
_entity_poly.pdbx_seq_one_letter_code
_entity_poly.pdbx_strand_id
1 'polypeptide(L)'
;MLLDVPSLFVLSETALPKIAVAELGARIFELPRGERLTLIGIDREGVRNALKAEVGTRSALLLESAGGRTPEKIIDHLLDDLAALALERWPRWYGRDELAPAGFVDQIKADPLISAPWLRAAAKRAGSGNQPRFRKAAKGMEFVQLMHAIDPADPVLIATVDSVEPARAAPMIHALEWCAEQGASVVATFVTQPQTIAPFDRILYGALDVISKIEPVRARFIPAQSRAHHASAIEQQVEAALRDDAELAPLFVCNEIVSIGNLGSAPRVDLLWREGRVVVELDGPDHQEDSKFASDRHRDYELLVAGYLVLRITNNQVQTDLQRAIEKIRAVVRFRRSTEGIQS
;
A
#
# COMPACT_ATOMS: atom_id res chain seq x y z
N MET A 1 30.82 17.39 -42.65
CA MET A 1 29.37 17.23 -42.47
C MET A 1 29.21 16.18 -41.35
N LEU A 2 29.27 16.72 -40.12
CA LEU A 2 29.14 15.89 -38.90
C LEU A 2 27.68 15.87 -38.57
N LEU A 3 27.10 14.65 -38.55
CA LEU A 3 25.71 14.42 -38.12
C LEU A 3 25.65 14.48 -36.60
N ASP A 4 24.89 15.45 -36.12
CA ASP A 4 24.47 15.57 -34.73
C ASP A 4 23.64 14.34 -34.32
N VAL A 5 24.12 13.61 -33.33
CA VAL A 5 23.37 12.54 -32.68
C VAL A 5 22.52 13.18 -31.57
N PRO A 6 21.20 13.05 -31.61
CA PRO A 6 20.37 13.64 -30.55
C PRO A 6 20.62 12.93 -29.21
N SER A 7 20.86 13.77 -28.22
CA SER A 7 21.04 13.47 -26.80
C SER A 7 20.05 12.41 -26.31
N LEU A 8 20.57 11.32 -25.75
CA LEU A 8 19.78 10.30 -25.04
C LEU A 8 18.93 10.99 -23.97
N PHE A 9 17.65 10.67 -23.98
CA PHE A 9 16.73 10.90 -22.87
C PHE A 9 17.32 10.29 -21.60
N VAL A 10 17.75 11.13 -20.66
CA VAL A 10 17.98 10.73 -19.29
C VAL A 10 16.59 10.44 -18.71
N LEU A 11 16.28 9.15 -18.58
CA LEU A 11 15.15 8.70 -17.80
C LEU A 11 15.35 9.23 -16.38
N SER A 12 14.51 10.16 -15.96
CA SER A 12 14.51 10.64 -14.57
C SER A 12 14.33 9.43 -13.66
N GLU A 13 15.26 9.20 -12.74
CA GLU A 13 15.09 8.24 -11.64
C GLU A 13 13.78 8.59 -10.93
N THR A 14 12.75 7.82 -11.19
CA THR A 14 11.49 7.93 -10.45
C THR A 14 11.79 7.53 -9.01
N ALA A 15 11.70 8.49 -8.10
CA ALA A 15 11.91 8.24 -6.67
C ALA A 15 10.97 7.11 -6.22
N LEU A 16 11.50 6.14 -5.47
CA LEU A 16 10.73 5.02 -4.94
C LEU A 16 9.61 5.52 -4.00
N PRO A 17 8.46 4.84 -3.97
CA PRO A 17 7.44 5.09 -2.98
C PRO A 17 8.01 4.91 -1.56
N LYS A 18 7.61 5.78 -0.63
CA LYS A 18 8.13 5.80 0.75
C LYS A 18 7.15 5.17 1.71
N ILE A 19 7.68 4.46 2.71
CA ILE A 19 6.91 3.91 3.83
C ILE A 19 7.55 4.30 5.16
N ALA A 20 6.76 4.69 6.15
CA ALA A 20 7.27 4.95 7.49
C ALA A 20 7.56 3.65 8.24
N VAL A 21 8.61 3.62 9.05
CA VAL A 21 8.91 2.47 9.94
C VAL A 21 7.71 2.10 10.80
N ALA A 22 6.91 3.09 11.24
CA ALA A 22 5.71 2.84 12.06
C ALA A 22 4.59 2.06 11.34
N GLU A 23 4.53 2.11 10.01
CA GLU A 23 3.52 1.43 9.18
C GLU A 23 4.02 0.08 8.65
N LEU A 24 5.31 -0.19 8.84
CA LEU A 24 5.98 -1.32 8.20
C LEU A 24 5.48 -2.66 8.71
N GLY A 25 5.24 -2.79 10.02
CA GLY A 25 4.75 -4.03 10.64
C GLY A 25 3.39 -4.44 10.06
N ALA A 26 2.44 -3.51 10.01
CA ALA A 26 1.12 -3.73 9.42
C ALA A 26 1.24 -4.13 7.94
N ARG A 27 2.03 -3.41 7.15
CA ARG A 27 2.25 -3.70 5.72
C ARG A 27 2.83 -5.10 5.48
N ILE A 28 3.75 -5.56 6.33
CA ILE A 28 4.32 -6.91 6.23
C ILE A 28 3.26 -7.97 6.56
N PHE A 29 2.49 -7.78 7.65
CA PHE A 29 1.49 -8.77 8.05
C PHE A 29 0.28 -8.82 7.10
N GLU A 30 -0.02 -7.76 6.38
CA GLU A 30 -1.09 -7.68 5.38
C GLU A 30 -0.68 -8.19 3.97
N LEU A 31 0.60 -8.56 3.79
CA LEU A 31 1.09 -9.00 2.48
C LEU A 31 0.34 -10.27 2.00
N PRO A 32 -0.36 -10.24 0.85
CA PRO A 32 -1.09 -11.40 0.34
C PRO A 32 -0.19 -12.62 0.11
N ARG A 33 -0.80 -13.82 0.07
CA ARG A 33 -0.09 -15.07 -0.22
C ARG A 33 0.55 -15.03 -1.60
N GLY A 34 1.79 -15.51 -1.72
CA GLY A 34 2.55 -15.54 -2.96
C GLY A 34 3.05 -14.17 -3.42
N GLU A 35 2.74 -13.12 -2.68
CA GLU A 35 3.19 -11.76 -2.99
C GLU A 35 4.60 -11.50 -2.45
N ARG A 36 5.29 -10.59 -3.13
CA ARG A 36 6.65 -10.16 -2.81
C ARG A 36 6.67 -8.69 -2.44
N LEU A 37 7.37 -8.35 -1.38
CA LEU A 37 7.61 -6.98 -0.95
C LEU A 37 9.11 -6.74 -0.86
N THR A 38 9.59 -5.65 -1.43
CA THR A 38 10.98 -5.22 -1.31
C THR A 38 11.05 -3.92 -0.51
N LEU A 39 11.93 -3.90 0.48
CA LEU A 39 12.15 -2.78 1.39
C LEU A 39 13.60 -2.33 1.29
N ILE A 40 13.83 -1.04 1.15
CA ILE A 40 15.15 -0.42 1.06
C ILE A 40 15.35 0.54 2.23
N GLY A 41 16.57 0.62 2.75
CA GLY A 41 16.89 1.52 3.86
C GLY A 41 16.60 0.94 5.25
N ILE A 42 16.42 -0.39 5.36
CA ILE A 42 16.17 -1.06 6.64
C ILE A 42 17.01 -2.32 6.78
N ASP A 43 17.58 -2.52 7.96
CA ASP A 43 18.28 -3.74 8.33
C ASP A 43 17.38 -4.74 9.07
N ARG A 44 17.95 -5.90 9.37
CA ARG A 44 17.23 -6.98 10.07
C ARG A 44 16.70 -6.55 11.44
N GLU A 45 17.44 -5.73 12.16
CA GLU A 45 17.03 -5.28 13.51
C GLU A 45 15.91 -4.25 13.42
N GLY A 46 15.95 -3.35 12.47
CA GLY A 46 14.88 -2.41 12.18
C GLY A 46 13.57 -3.11 11.84
N VAL A 47 13.62 -4.15 10.99
CA VAL A 47 12.44 -4.99 10.69
C VAL A 47 11.93 -5.70 11.93
N ARG A 48 12.81 -6.32 12.73
CA ARG A 48 12.43 -6.99 13.98
C ARG A 48 11.71 -6.04 14.94
N ASN A 49 12.20 -4.81 15.06
CA ASN A 49 11.60 -3.81 15.93
C ASN A 49 10.24 -3.33 15.41
N ALA A 50 10.10 -3.12 14.10
CA ALA A 50 8.81 -2.81 13.48
C ALA A 50 7.77 -3.92 13.69
N LEU A 51 8.17 -5.19 13.55
CA LEU A 51 7.29 -6.33 13.78
C LEU A 51 6.89 -6.49 15.26
N LYS A 52 7.79 -6.19 16.22
CA LYS A 52 7.47 -6.24 17.65
C LYS A 52 6.49 -5.16 18.08
N ALA A 53 6.47 -4.03 17.39
CA ALA A 53 5.56 -2.92 17.67
C ALA A 53 4.12 -3.19 17.19
N GLU A 54 3.93 -4.20 16.34
CA GLU A 54 2.65 -4.53 15.72
C GLU A 54 2.09 -5.84 16.26
N VAL A 55 0.76 -5.88 16.44
CA VAL A 55 0.05 -7.11 16.80
C VAL A 55 -0.37 -7.82 15.51
N GLY A 56 0.48 -8.69 15.02
CA GLY A 56 0.23 -9.44 13.79
C GLY A 56 -0.74 -10.60 13.98
N THR A 57 -1.52 -10.90 12.95
CA THR A 57 -2.44 -12.04 12.89
C THR A 57 -1.75 -13.33 12.47
N ARG A 58 -0.49 -13.25 12.01
CA ARG A 58 0.33 -14.37 11.53
C ARG A 58 1.79 -14.21 11.93
N SER A 59 2.55 -15.28 11.87
CA SER A 59 3.97 -15.30 12.24
C SER A 59 4.84 -14.65 11.16
N ALA A 60 5.97 -14.04 11.55
CA ALA A 60 7.03 -13.59 10.66
C ALA A 60 8.33 -14.35 10.98
N LEU A 61 8.97 -14.92 9.95
CA LEU A 61 10.18 -15.71 10.06
C LEU A 61 11.35 -14.96 9.40
N LEU A 62 12.32 -14.54 10.21
CA LEU A 62 13.52 -13.85 9.74
C LEU A 62 14.59 -14.88 9.37
N LEU A 63 14.84 -15.04 8.07
CA LEU A 63 15.85 -15.95 7.57
C LEU A 63 17.26 -15.41 7.84
N GLU A 64 18.18 -16.32 8.12
CA GLU A 64 19.59 -15.95 8.26
C GLU A 64 20.24 -15.75 6.90
N SER A 65 21.17 -14.78 6.82
CA SER A 65 21.92 -14.53 5.60
C SER A 65 22.81 -15.75 5.27
N ALA A 66 22.56 -16.35 4.13
CA ALA A 66 23.27 -17.54 3.68
C ALA A 66 24.39 -17.20 2.69
N GLY A 67 25.32 -16.33 3.09
CA GLY A 67 26.43 -15.91 2.22
C GLY A 67 27.17 -17.09 1.58
N GLY A 68 27.45 -16.96 0.26
CA GLY A 68 28.28 -17.91 -0.50
C GLY A 68 27.63 -19.28 -0.82
N ARG A 69 26.32 -19.44 -0.63
CA ARG A 69 25.60 -20.69 -0.94
C ARG A 69 24.86 -20.61 -2.27
N THR A 70 24.64 -21.76 -2.92
CA THR A 70 23.74 -21.82 -4.09
C THR A 70 22.26 -21.74 -3.65
N PRO A 71 21.33 -21.36 -4.56
CA PRO A 71 19.89 -21.30 -4.24
C PRO A 71 19.37 -22.61 -3.64
N GLU A 72 19.79 -23.77 -4.19
CA GLU A 72 19.36 -25.09 -3.71
C GLU A 72 19.79 -25.35 -2.26
N LYS A 73 21.00 -24.93 -1.89
CA LYS A 73 21.52 -25.06 -0.52
C LYS A 73 20.81 -24.13 0.42
N ILE A 74 20.42 -22.92 -0.01
CA ILE A 74 19.61 -21.98 0.80
C ILE A 74 18.24 -22.59 1.05
N ILE A 75 17.58 -23.13 0.01
CA ILE A 75 16.27 -23.79 0.13
C ILE A 75 16.36 -25.02 1.05
N ASP A 76 17.39 -25.86 0.91
CA ASP A 76 17.55 -27.01 1.80
C ASP A 76 17.74 -26.61 3.26
N HIS A 77 18.54 -25.57 3.50
CA HIS A 77 18.74 -25.03 4.85
C HIS A 77 17.47 -24.44 5.43
N LEU A 78 16.73 -23.67 4.63
CA LEU A 78 15.41 -23.15 5.02
C LEU A 78 14.45 -24.28 5.42
N LEU A 79 14.39 -25.35 4.65
CA LEU A 79 13.56 -26.51 4.95
C LEU A 79 14.00 -27.22 6.25
N ASP A 80 15.30 -27.29 6.53
CA ASP A 80 15.83 -27.84 7.77
C ASP A 80 15.46 -26.95 8.97
N ASP A 81 15.55 -25.62 8.83
CA ASP A 81 15.15 -24.65 9.86
C ASP A 81 13.63 -24.68 10.12
N LEU A 82 12.83 -24.74 9.06
CA LEU A 82 11.37 -24.90 9.19
C LEU A 82 11.00 -26.22 9.88
N ALA A 83 11.69 -27.29 9.56
CA ALA A 83 11.46 -28.58 10.23
C ALA A 83 11.86 -28.57 11.71
N ALA A 84 12.94 -27.85 12.08
CA ALA A 84 13.31 -27.64 13.47
C ALA A 84 12.23 -26.84 14.21
N LEU A 85 11.78 -25.72 13.62
CA LEU A 85 10.72 -24.89 14.18
C LEU A 85 9.37 -25.65 14.30
N ALA A 86 9.03 -26.45 13.30
CA ALA A 86 7.86 -27.31 13.37
C ALA A 86 7.96 -28.35 14.51
N LEU A 87 9.15 -28.92 14.76
CA LEU A 87 9.36 -29.79 15.90
C LEU A 87 9.14 -29.08 17.25
N GLU A 88 9.68 -27.86 17.40
CA GLU A 88 9.48 -27.02 18.59
C GLU A 88 8.00 -26.68 18.84
N ARG A 89 7.23 -26.51 17.74
CA ARG A 89 5.78 -26.24 17.80
C ARG A 89 4.95 -27.49 18.11
N TRP A 90 5.50 -28.67 17.96
CA TRP A 90 4.77 -29.92 18.27
C TRP A 90 4.35 -29.99 19.76
N PRO A 91 3.11 -30.40 20.11
CA PRO A 91 2.02 -30.87 19.23
C PRO A 91 1.04 -29.79 18.72
N ARG A 92 1.37 -28.52 18.86
CA ARG A 92 0.49 -27.34 18.51
C ARG A 92 0.54 -26.95 17.05
N TRP A 93 0.54 -27.92 16.14
CA TRP A 93 0.50 -27.62 14.71
C TRP A 93 -0.88 -27.15 14.26
N TYR A 94 -0.92 -26.35 13.16
CA TYR A 94 -2.15 -25.86 12.54
C TYR A 94 -3.01 -25.02 13.48
N GLY A 95 -2.41 -24.29 14.42
CA GLY A 95 -3.12 -23.42 15.38
C GLY A 95 -3.98 -24.16 16.39
N ARG A 96 -3.72 -25.45 16.63
CA ARG A 96 -4.45 -26.25 17.61
C ARG A 96 -3.64 -26.43 18.90
N ASP A 97 -4.34 -26.43 20.04
CA ASP A 97 -3.68 -26.52 21.34
C ASP A 97 -3.06 -27.89 21.59
N GLU A 98 -3.69 -28.97 21.09
CA GLU A 98 -3.16 -30.32 21.13
C GLU A 98 -3.62 -31.14 19.93
N LEU A 99 -2.74 -31.99 19.42
CA LEU A 99 -3.05 -32.98 18.40
C LEU A 99 -3.24 -34.34 19.05
N ALA A 100 -4.50 -34.73 19.24
CA ALA A 100 -4.78 -36.09 19.71
C ALA A 100 -4.34 -37.13 18.67
N PRO A 101 -3.53 -38.16 19.07
CA PRO A 101 -2.94 -39.10 18.11
C PRO A 101 -3.92 -39.91 17.27
N ALA A 102 -5.15 -40.12 17.74
CA ALA A 102 -6.09 -41.12 17.20
C ALA A 102 -7.27 -40.59 16.36
N GLY A 103 -7.35 -39.34 16.03
CA GLY A 103 -8.44 -38.80 15.21
C GLY A 103 -8.02 -37.63 14.35
N PHE A 104 -6.77 -37.27 14.46
CA PHE A 104 -6.18 -36.06 13.95
C PHE A 104 -6.27 -35.90 12.42
N VAL A 105 -5.96 -36.97 11.68
CA VAL A 105 -5.98 -36.96 10.21
C VAL A 105 -7.39 -36.74 9.65
N ASP A 106 -8.41 -37.27 10.35
CA ASP A 106 -9.80 -37.15 9.88
C ASP A 106 -10.39 -35.73 10.10
N GLN A 107 -9.90 -35.02 11.11
CA GLN A 107 -10.33 -33.66 11.39
C GLN A 107 -9.70 -32.60 10.44
N ILE A 108 -8.57 -32.91 9.79
CA ILE A 108 -7.83 -32.01 8.90
C ILE A 108 -8.12 -32.29 7.42
N LYS A 109 -8.84 -33.35 7.09
CA LYS A 109 -9.19 -33.72 5.69
C LYS A 109 -9.95 -32.64 4.92
N ALA A 110 -10.45 -31.61 5.58
CA ALA A 110 -11.18 -30.51 4.95
C ALA A 110 -10.28 -29.45 4.29
N ASP A 111 -8.97 -29.41 4.61
CA ASP A 111 -8.06 -28.44 4.01
C ASP A 111 -7.31 -29.08 2.82
N PRO A 112 -7.57 -28.64 1.58
CA PRO A 112 -6.95 -29.19 0.39
C PRO A 112 -5.43 -28.98 0.31
N LEU A 113 -4.89 -28.09 1.11
CA LEU A 113 -3.45 -27.80 1.16
C LEU A 113 -2.69 -28.78 2.06
N ILE A 114 -3.36 -29.54 2.91
CA ILE A 114 -2.73 -30.45 3.86
C ILE A 114 -2.65 -31.87 3.30
N SER A 115 -1.43 -32.36 3.12
CA SER A 115 -1.16 -33.74 2.71
C SER A 115 -1.30 -34.71 3.91
N ALA A 116 -2.40 -35.46 3.97
CA ALA A 116 -2.62 -36.43 5.02
C ALA A 116 -1.51 -37.51 5.16
N PRO A 117 -0.88 -38.00 4.06
CA PRO A 117 0.28 -38.91 4.17
C PRO A 117 1.49 -38.25 4.83
N TRP A 118 1.80 -37.01 4.42
CA TRP A 118 2.91 -36.25 5.00
C TRP A 118 2.66 -36.01 6.48
N LEU A 119 1.47 -35.55 6.83
CA LEU A 119 1.10 -35.23 8.20
C LEU A 119 1.25 -36.42 9.14
N ARG A 120 0.74 -37.61 8.75
CA ARG A 120 0.90 -38.84 9.57
C ARG A 120 2.37 -39.20 9.81
N ALA A 121 3.19 -39.12 8.77
CA ALA A 121 4.61 -39.41 8.87
C ALA A 121 5.35 -38.34 9.70
N ALA A 122 5.00 -37.09 9.54
CA ALA A 122 5.59 -35.94 10.25
C ALA A 122 5.24 -35.99 11.75
N ALA A 123 3.97 -36.20 12.08
CA ALA A 123 3.50 -36.35 13.47
C ALA A 123 4.19 -37.53 14.19
N LYS A 124 4.34 -38.67 13.50
CA LYS A 124 5.08 -39.84 14.08
C LYS A 124 6.54 -39.45 14.37
N ARG A 125 7.22 -38.74 13.46
CA ARG A 125 8.60 -38.31 13.68
C ARG A 125 8.70 -37.30 14.83
N ALA A 126 7.87 -36.25 14.82
CA ALA A 126 7.85 -35.22 15.85
C ALA A 126 7.50 -35.80 17.23
N GLY A 127 6.55 -36.75 17.33
CA GLY A 127 6.22 -37.46 18.56
C GLY A 127 7.37 -38.34 19.10
N SER A 128 8.35 -38.66 18.25
CA SER A 128 9.61 -39.35 18.64
C SER A 128 10.78 -38.40 18.84
N GLY A 129 10.54 -37.08 18.89
CA GLY A 129 11.58 -36.07 19.06
C GLY A 129 12.45 -35.81 17.83
N ASN A 130 12.03 -36.25 16.66
CA ASN A 130 12.78 -36.07 15.40
C ASN A 130 12.13 -35.01 14.51
N GLN A 131 12.95 -34.22 13.86
CA GLN A 131 12.46 -33.20 12.89
C GLN A 131 11.61 -33.84 11.78
N PRO A 132 10.45 -33.25 11.43
CA PRO A 132 9.56 -33.73 10.38
C PRO A 132 10.07 -33.37 8.98
N ARG A 133 11.29 -33.76 8.67
CA ARG A 133 12.02 -33.49 7.43
C ARG A 133 12.15 -34.76 6.57
N PHE A 134 11.72 -34.66 5.30
CA PHE A 134 11.71 -35.80 4.35
C PHE A 134 12.50 -35.45 3.08
N ARG A 135 13.81 -35.58 3.12
CA ARG A 135 14.74 -35.18 2.04
C ARG A 135 14.47 -35.84 0.67
N LYS A 136 13.68 -36.92 0.61
CA LYS A 136 13.26 -37.59 -0.62
C LYS A 136 11.92 -37.07 -1.16
N ALA A 137 11.21 -36.22 -0.42
CA ALA A 137 9.96 -35.62 -0.85
C ALA A 137 10.23 -34.44 -1.82
N ALA A 138 9.21 -34.06 -2.60
CA ALA A 138 9.27 -32.86 -3.41
C ALA A 138 9.40 -31.64 -2.48
N LYS A 139 10.47 -30.85 -2.65
CA LYS A 139 10.81 -29.71 -1.77
C LYS A 139 9.66 -28.72 -1.63
N GLY A 140 8.95 -28.40 -2.72
CA GLY A 140 7.81 -27.45 -2.69
C GLY A 140 6.66 -27.98 -1.85
N MET A 141 6.30 -29.27 -1.99
CA MET A 141 5.27 -29.87 -1.16
C MET A 141 5.67 -29.87 0.33
N GLU A 142 6.89 -30.25 0.65
CA GLU A 142 7.39 -30.25 2.02
C GLU A 142 7.42 -28.85 2.62
N PHE A 143 7.83 -27.85 1.85
CA PHE A 143 7.83 -26.44 2.24
C PHE A 143 6.42 -25.99 2.66
N VAL A 144 5.41 -26.20 1.81
CA VAL A 144 4.03 -25.84 2.11
C VAL A 144 3.51 -26.52 3.38
N GLN A 145 3.81 -27.82 3.54
CA GLN A 145 3.38 -28.56 4.74
C GLN A 145 4.03 -28.03 6.02
N LEU A 146 5.32 -27.71 5.99
CA LEU A 146 6.04 -27.16 7.14
C LEU A 146 5.53 -25.76 7.50
N MET A 147 5.32 -24.89 6.51
CA MET A 147 4.78 -23.54 6.70
C MET A 147 3.42 -23.60 7.42
N HIS A 148 2.50 -24.43 6.92
CA HIS A 148 1.18 -24.60 7.52
C HIS A 148 1.22 -25.27 8.92
N ALA A 149 2.15 -26.19 9.15
CA ALA A 149 2.32 -26.78 10.47
C ALA A 149 2.77 -25.74 11.51
N ILE A 150 3.62 -24.79 11.11
CA ILE A 150 4.09 -23.71 11.97
C ILE A 150 2.98 -22.70 12.25
N ASP A 151 2.30 -22.24 11.21
CA ASP A 151 1.22 -21.24 11.31
C ASP A 151 0.24 -21.40 10.15
N PRO A 152 -1.04 -21.77 10.41
CA PRO A 152 -2.05 -21.92 9.37
C PRO A 152 -2.42 -20.60 8.67
N ALA A 153 -2.09 -19.46 9.27
CA ALA A 153 -2.25 -18.14 8.65
C ALA A 153 -1.14 -17.81 7.64
N ASP A 154 -0.25 -18.76 7.34
CA ASP A 154 0.92 -18.62 6.45
C ASP A 154 1.95 -17.58 6.94
N PRO A 155 3.03 -18.02 7.55
CA PRO A 155 4.10 -17.13 8.00
C PRO A 155 4.66 -16.28 6.85
N VAL A 156 5.05 -15.04 7.15
CA VAL A 156 5.80 -14.21 6.20
C VAL A 156 7.28 -14.53 6.33
N LEU A 157 7.94 -14.83 5.22
CA LEU A 157 9.40 -15.03 5.18
C LEU A 157 10.11 -13.71 4.90
N ILE A 158 11.09 -13.36 5.72
CA ILE A 158 11.83 -12.10 5.60
C ILE A 158 13.32 -12.40 5.52
N ALA A 159 14.00 -11.90 4.49
CA ALA A 159 15.43 -12.05 4.33
C ALA A 159 16.12 -10.73 4.01
N THR A 160 17.27 -10.50 4.64
CA THR A 160 18.17 -9.42 4.25
C THR A 160 19.05 -9.89 3.12
N VAL A 161 19.07 -9.14 2.02
CA VAL A 161 19.82 -9.43 0.80
C VAL A 161 21.01 -8.48 0.72
N ASP A 162 22.15 -8.98 0.26
CA ASP A 162 23.33 -8.14 0.00
C ASP A 162 22.99 -7.08 -1.06
N SER A 163 23.13 -5.80 -0.71
CA SER A 163 22.79 -4.69 -1.61
C SER A 163 23.95 -4.27 -2.53
N VAL A 164 25.15 -4.80 -2.29
CA VAL A 164 26.37 -4.36 -2.96
C VAL A 164 26.84 -5.34 -4.02
N GLU A 165 26.90 -6.63 -3.68
CA GLU A 165 27.49 -7.65 -4.53
C GLU A 165 26.43 -8.55 -5.19
N PRO A 166 26.19 -8.40 -6.52
CA PRO A 166 25.19 -9.19 -7.24
C PRO A 166 25.36 -10.71 -7.11
N ALA A 167 26.60 -11.18 -7.08
CA ALA A 167 26.90 -12.61 -6.96
C ALA A 167 26.51 -13.20 -5.60
N ARG A 168 26.54 -12.40 -4.54
CA ARG A 168 26.08 -12.79 -3.20
C ARG A 168 24.57 -12.65 -3.04
N ALA A 169 23.98 -11.66 -3.72
CA ALA A 169 22.54 -11.43 -3.69
C ALA A 169 21.75 -12.50 -4.47
N ALA A 170 22.25 -12.88 -5.65
CA ALA A 170 21.55 -13.76 -6.59
C ALA A 170 21.00 -15.05 -5.96
N PRO A 171 21.76 -15.84 -5.17
CA PRO A 171 21.24 -17.06 -4.58
C PRO A 171 20.07 -16.85 -3.63
N MET A 172 20.10 -15.78 -2.83
CA MET A 172 19.01 -15.45 -1.90
C MET A 172 17.78 -14.96 -2.66
N ILE A 173 17.95 -14.09 -3.67
CA ILE A 173 16.85 -13.63 -4.51
C ILE A 173 16.13 -14.81 -5.17
N HIS A 174 16.86 -15.75 -5.77
CA HIS A 174 16.29 -16.96 -6.36
C HIS A 174 15.56 -17.84 -5.31
N ALA A 175 16.11 -17.98 -4.11
CA ALA A 175 15.45 -18.74 -3.05
C ALA A 175 14.13 -18.08 -2.61
N LEU A 176 14.09 -16.75 -2.50
CA LEU A 176 12.87 -16.00 -2.19
C LEU A 176 11.83 -16.09 -3.32
N GLU A 177 12.26 -15.99 -4.58
CA GLU A 177 11.40 -16.19 -5.75
C GLU A 177 10.76 -17.59 -5.70
N TRP A 178 11.58 -18.62 -5.47
CA TRP A 178 11.08 -19.98 -5.33
C TRP A 178 10.06 -20.10 -4.17
N CYS A 179 10.30 -19.51 -3.01
CA CYS A 179 9.34 -19.51 -1.89
C CYS A 179 8.01 -18.86 -2.29
N ALA A 180 8.05 -17.74 -3.00
CA ALA A 180 6.85 -17.06 -3.49
C ALA A 180 6.07 -17.90 -4.51
N GLU A 181 6.78 -18.62 -5.41
CA GLU A 181 6.17 -19.57 -6.35
C GLU A 181 5.47 -20.73 -5.63
N GLN A 182 5.94 -21.12 -4.45
CA GLN A 182 5.25 -22.11 -3.59
C GLN A 182 4.09 -21.49 -2.78
N GLY A 183 3.79 -20.20 -2.99
CA GLY A 183 2.67 -19.50 -2.36
C GLY A 183 3.01 -18.78 -1.05
N ALA A 184 4.28 -18.70 -0.64
CA ALA A 184 4.65 -17.94 0.55
C ALA A 184 4.67 -16.44 0.28
N SER A 185 4.27 -15.64 1.28
CA SER A 185 4.52 -14.19 1.29
C SER A 185 5.99 -13.96 1.65
N VAL A 186 6.71 -13.20 0.84
CA VAL A 186 8.15 -12.98 1.04
C VAL A 186 8.50 -11.51 1.08
N VAL A 187 9.43 -11.14 1.96
CA VAL A 187 9.96 -9.78 2.09
C VAL A 187 11.48 -9.83 1.92
N ALA A 188 11.97 -9.12 0.91
CA ALA A 188 13.39 -8.85 0.75
C ALA A 188 13.73 -7.49 1.35
N THR A 189 14.78 -7.42 2.18
CA THR A 189 15.23 -6.16 2.76
C THR A 189 16.64 -5.84 2.29
N PHE A 190 16.88 -4.59 1.96
CA PHE A 190 18.17 -4.04 1.60
C PHE A 190 18.54 -2.90 2.55
N VAL A 191 19.75 -2.92 3.10
CA VAL A 191 20.25 -1.84 3.97
C VAL A 191 20.45 -0.55 3.18
N THR A 192 20.93 -0.67 1.95
CA THR A 192 21.13 0.44 1.02
C THR A 192 20.50 0.10 -0.33
N GLN A 193 20.16 1.11 -1.11
CA GLN A 193 19.60 0.91 -2.43
C GLN A 193 20.61 0.20 -3.35
N PRO A 194 20.32 -1.00 -3.88
CA PRO A 194 21.18 -1.65 -4.83
C PRO A 194 21.10 -1.00 -6.21
N GLN A 195 22.08 -1.29 -7.06
CA GLN A 195 22.04 -0.84 -8.45
C GLN A 195 20.93 -1.56 -9.23
N THR A 196 20.32 -0.87 -10.21
CA THR A 196 19.26 -1.44 -11.06
C THR A 196 19.86 -2.30 -12.17
N ILE A 197 20.54 -3.38 -11.78
CA ILE A 197 21.15 -4.39 -12.67
C ILE A 197 20.74 -5.79 -12.20
N ALA A 198 20.93 -6.79 -13.04
CA ALA A 198 20.66 -8.18 -12.64
C ALA A 198 21.57 -8.60 -11.45
N PRO A 199 21.03 -9.29 -10.44
CA PRO A 199 19.67 -9.83 -10.29
C PRO A 199 18.67 -8.87 -9.61
N PHE A 200 19.10 -7.68 -9.22
CA PHE A 200 18.29 -6.73 -8.44
C PHE A 200 17.11 -6.16 -9.22
N ASP A 201 17.25 -5.95 -10.53
CA ASP A 201 16.22 -5.42 -11.42
C ASP A 201 14.87 -6.14 -11.28
N ARG A 202 14.89 -7.45 -11.05
CA ARG A 202 13.69 -8.28 -10.91
C ARG A 202 12.96 -8.11 -9.58
N ILE A 203 13.68 -7.74 -8.51
CA ILE A 203 13.12 -7.65 -7.16
C ILE A 203 12.84 -6.20 -6.76
N LEU A 204 13.42 -5.22 -7.46
CA LEU A 204 13.24 -3.80 -7.17
C LEU A 204 11.91 -3.25 -7.70
N TYR A 205 11.20 -3.97 -8.56
CA TYR A 205 9.90 -3.54 -9.04
C TYR A 205 8.91 -3.43 -7.88
N GLY A 206 8.37 -2.21 -7.67
CA GLY A 206 7.47 -1.93 -6.55
C GLY A 206 8.15 -1.86 -5.17
N ALA A 207 9.49 -1.73 -5.12
CA ALA A 207 10.22 -1.55 -3.88
C ALA A 207 9.79 -0.28 -3.14
N LEU A 208 9.80 -0.34 -1.80
CA LEU A 208 9.49 0.77 -0.91
C LEU A 208 10.76 1.25 -0.20
N ASP A 209 10.96 2.56 -0.19
CA ASP A 209 12.02 3.21 0.58
C ASP A 209 11.53 3.45 2.02
N VAL A 210 12.21 2.83 3.00
CA VAL A 210 11.83 2.89 4.41
C VAL A 210 12.46 4.11 5.06
N ILE A 211 11.62 4.99 5.57
CA ILE A 211 12.04 6.23 6.22
C ILE A 211 11.60 6.28 7.69
N SER A 212 12.44 6.86 8.56
CA SER A 212 12.20 6.93 10.01
C SER A 212 10.93 7.70 10.39
N LYS A 213 10.62 8.74 9.64
CA LYS A 213 9.35 9.47 9.63
C LYS A 213 9.03 9.76 8.17
N ILE A 214 7.76 9.58 7.79
CA ILE A 214 7.25 10.37 6.69
C ILE A 214 7.31 11.79 7.24
N GLU A 215 8.38 12.54 6.94
CA GLU A 215 8.23 13.98 6.99
C GLU A 215 7.00 14.24 6.14
N PRO A 216 5.97 14.90 6.71
CA PRO A 216 4.90 15.36 5.86
C PRO A 216 5.68 16.03 4.75
N VAL A 217 5.57 15.48 3.52
CA VAL A 217 6.09 16.15 2.37
C VAL A 217 5.52 17.54 2.60
N ARG A 218 6.38 18.48 3.06
CA ARG A 218 6.10 19.87 2.79
C ARG A 218 6.07 19.84 1.28
N ALA A 219 4.85 19.52 0.80
CA ALA A 219 4.54 19.81 -0.55
C ALA A 219 5.09 21.23 -0.63
N ARG A 220 6.22 21.43 -1.29
CA ARG A 220 6.44 22.67 -1.97
C ARG A 220 5.29 22.65 -2.97
N PHE A 221 4.15 22.95 -2.39
CA PHE A 221 3.10 23.57 -3.11
C PHE A 221 3.77 24.83 -3.62
N ILE A 222 4.40 24.73 -4.77
CA ILE A 222 4.18 25.76 -5.75
C ILE A 222 2.69 25.59 -5.97
N PRO A 223 1.82 26.45 -5.40
CA PRO A 223 0.44 26.43 -5.76
C PRO A 223 0.54 26.57 -7.27
N ALA A 224 0.29 25.51 -8.01
CA ALA A 224 -0.14 25.67 -9.37
C ALA A 224 -1.27 26.65 -9.16
N GLN A 225 -1.05 27.93 -9.57
CA GLN A 225 -2.04 28.96 -9.31
C GLN A 225 -3.28 28.37 -9.90
N SER A 226 -4.10 27.74 -9.04
CA SER A 226 -5.35 27.15 -9.46
C SER A 226 -6.15 28.34 -9.90
N ARG A 227 -6.26 28.50 -11.21
CA ARG A 227 -6.93 29.64 -11.82
C ARG A 227 -8.28 29.15 -12.27
N ALA A 228 -9.25 30.02 -12.19
CA ALA A 228 -10.54 29.84 -12.84
C ALA A 228 -10.30 29.45 -14.32
N HIS A 229 -11.21 28.66 -14.87
CA HIS A 229 -11.08 28.23 -16.27
C HIS A 229 -10.96 29.48 -17.18
N HIS A 230 -9.90 29.55 -17.99
CA HIS A 230 -9.57 30.72 -18.81
C HIS A 230 -10.68 31.12 -19.78
N ALA A 231 -11.61 30.21 -20.11
CA ALA A 231 -12.77 30.48 -20.97
C ALA A 231 -14.01 30.96 -20.20
N SER A 232 -14.00 30.95 -18.84
CA SER A 232 -15.13 31.38 -18.02
C SER A 232 -14.88 32.74 -17.39
N ALA A 233 -15.50 33.79 -17.92
CA ALA A 233 -15.42 35.15 -17.37
C ALA A 233 -16.03 35.22 -15.95
N ILE A 234 -17.04 34.44 -15.67
CA ILE A 234 -17.73 34.36 -14.35
C ILE A 234 -16.82 33.77 -13.29
N GLU A 235 -16.19 32.64 -13.58
CA GLU A 235 -15.24 32.02 -12.65
C GLU A 235 -14.07 32.97 -12.35
N GLN A 236 -13.55 33.69 -13.36
CA GLN A 236 -12.49 34.69 -13.16
C GLN A 236 -12.93 35.86 -12.27
N GLN A 237 -14.17 36.31 -12.39
CA GLN A 237 -14.72 37.39 -11.55
C GLN A 237 -14.84 36.93 -10.10
N VAL A 238 -15.35 35.70 -9.86
CA VAL A 238 -15.47 35.13 -8.51
C VAL A 238 -14.09 34.87 -7.91
N GLU A 239 -13.14 34.33 -8.70
CA GLU A 239 -11.76 34.10 -8.25
C GLU A 239 -11.09 35.40 -7.82
N ALA A 240 -11.23 36.46 -8.61
CA ALA A 240 -10.67 37.79 -8.30
C ALA A 240 -11.28 38.36 -6.99
N ALA A 241 -12.60 38.28 -6.84
CA ALA A 241 -13.28 38.74 -5.64
C ALA A 241 -12.91 37.93 -4.39
N LEU A 242 -12.73 36.61 -4.52
CA LEU A 242 -12.26 35.76 -3.40
C LEU A 242 -10.82 36.08 -3.02
N ARG A 243 -9.95 36.36 -4.00
CA ARG A 243 -8.53 36.72 -3.76
C ARG A 243 -8.39 38.03 -2.98
N ASP A 244 -9.29 38.98 -3.21
CA ASP A 244 -9.31 40.26 -2.52
C ASP A 244 -9.92 40.17 -1.11
N ASP A 245 -10.54 39.05 -0.75
CA ASP A 245 -11.16 38.83 0.55
C ASP A 245 -10.19 38.09 1.50
N ALA A 246 -9.74 38.76 2.56
CA ALA A 246 -8.76 38.22 3.49
C ALA A 246 -9.22 36.96 4.23
N GLU A 247 -10.55 36.77 4.44
CA GLU A 247 -11.12 35.59 5.10
C GLU A 247 -11.22 34.38 4.14
N LEU A 248 -11.56 34.63 2.87
CA LEU A 248 -11.89 33.59 1.91
C LEU A 248 -10.70 33.20 1.01
N ALA A 249 -9.77 34.13 0.73
CA ALA A 249 -8.62 33.90 -0.13
C ALA A 249 -7.79 32.66 0.20
N PRO A 250 -7.46 32.35 1.47
CA PRO A 250 -6.66 31.19 1.82
C PRO A 250 -7.42 29.88 1.78
N LEU A 251 -8.76 29.89 1.64
CA LEU A 251 -9.59 28.71 1.81
C LEU A 251 -9.84 27.97 0.50
N PHE A 252 -10.07 28.72 -0.60
CA PHE A 252 -10.55 28.13 -1.82
C PHE A 252 -9.45 27.93 -2.86
N VAL A 253 -9.46 26.77 -3.50
CA VAL A 253 -8.73 26.46 -4.73
C VAL A 253 -9.72 26.33 -5.88
N CYS A 254 -9.35 26.81 -7.08
CA CYS A 254 -10.22 26.81 -8.24
C CYS A 254 -9.96 25.61 -9.14
N ASN A 255 -11.02 25.13 -9.82
CA ASN A 255 -10.95 24.16 -10.90
C ASN A 255 -10.24 22.85 -10.53
N GLU A 256 -10.56 22.31 -9.35
CA GLU A 256 -9.92 21.15 -8.74
C GLU A 256 -10.73 19.86 -8.91
N ILE A 257 -10.01 18.72 -8.84
CA ILE A 257 -10.60 17.39 -8.85
C ILE A 257 -10.80 16.89 -7.41
N VAL A 258 -12.02 16.47 -7.10
CA VAL A 258 -12.37 15.88 -5.80
C VAL A 258 -12.42 14.37 -5.95
N SER A 259 -11.51 13.66 -5.26
CA SER A 259 -11.55 12.20 -5.20
C SER A 259 -12.65 11.76 -4.22
N ILE A 260 -13.69 11.10 -4.73
CA ILE A 260 -14.82 10.63 -3.94
C ILE A 260 -14.71 9.11 -3.78
N GLY A 261 -14.15 8.66 -2.65
CA GLY A 261 -14.20 7.28 -2.17
C GLY A 261 -13.92 6.17 -3.19
N ASN A 262 -14.42 4.95 -2.90
CA ASN A 262 -14.20 3.73 -3.69
C ASN A 262 -15.05 3.62 -4.98
N LEU A 263 -15.85 4.60 -5.34
CA LEU A 263 -16.77 4.56 -6.49
C LEU A 263 -16.14 5.02 -7.82
N GLY A 264 -14.84 5.36 -7.81
CA GLY A 264 -14.11 5.69 -9.04
C GLY A 264 -14.49 7.03 -9.69
N SER A 265 -15.38 7.82 -9.08
CA SER A 265 -15.76 9.15 -9.55
C SER A 265 -14.78 10.19 -9.00
N ALA A 266 -14.30 11.06 -9.88
CA ALA A 266 -13.40 12.15 -9.56
C ALA A 266 -13.88 13.45 -10.23
N PRO A 267 -15.00 14.03 -9.77
CA PRO A 267 -15.57 15.23 -10.37
C PRO A 267 -14.64 16.43 -10.23
N ARG A 268 -14.59 17.24 -11.30
CA ARG A 268 -13.95 18.56 -11.26
C ARG A 268 -14.97 19.57 -10.78
N VAL A 269 -14.57 20.41 -9.82
CA VAL A 269 -15.41 21.44 -9.20
C VAL A 269 -14.80 22.83 -9.40
N ASP A 270 -15.63 23.87 -9.48
CA ASP A 270 -15.16 25.22 -9.77
C ASP A 270 -14.36 25.82 -8.60
N LEU A 271 -14.85 25.66 -7.37
CA LEU A 271 -14.17 26.09 -6.15
C LEU A 271 -14.24 24.99 -5.09
N LEU A 272 -13.12 24.73 -4.42
CA LEU A 272 -13.00 23.71 -3.37
C LEU A 272 -12.32 24.28 -2.14
N TRP A 273 -12.97 24.15 -0.98
CA TRP A 273 -12.32 24.26 0.33
C TRP A 273 -12.19 22.86 0.96
N ARG A 274 -10.96 22.30 0.89
CA ARG A 274 -10.70 20.90 1.27
C ARG A 274 -10.93 20.62 2.75
N GLU A 275 -10.38 21.46 3.63
CA GLU A 275 -10.45 21.27 5.08
C GLU A 275 -11.89 21.36 5.59
N GLY A 276 -12.66 22.32 5.06
CA GLY A 276 -14.07 22.50 5.41
C GLY A 276 -15.01 21.61 4.60
N ARG A 277 -14.52 20.82 3.64
CA ARG A 277 -15.33 20.01 2.74
C ARG A 277 -16.49 20.79 2.11
N VAL A 278 -16.18 21.96 1.56
CA VAL A 278 -17.14 22.82 0.85
C VAL A 278 -16.77 22.88 -0.61
N VAL A 279 -17.76 22.67 -1.46
CA VAL A 279 -17.69 22.82 -2.91
C VAL A 279 -18.61 23.95 -3.33
N VAL A 280 -18.15 24.83 -4.22
CA VAL A 280 -19.00 25.82 -4.88
C VAL A 280 -18.95 25.58 -6.39
N GLU A 281 -20.13 25.46 -7.00
CA GLU A 281 -20.32 25.29 -8.44
C GLU A 281 -20.95 26.55 -9.02
N LEU A 282 -20.43 27.00 -10.17
CA LEU A 282 -20.90 28.21 -10.89
C LEU A 282 -21.64 27.76 -12.16
N ASP A 283 -22.96 27.68 -12.07
CA ASP A 283 -23.81 27.08 -13.09
C ASP A 283 -24.10 28.04 -14.26
N GLY A 284 -23.68 27.63 -15.47
CA GLY A 284 -23.99 28.28 -16.73
C GLY A 284 -25.46 28.06 -17.18
N PRO A 285 -25.92 28.76 -18.24
CA PRO A 285 -27.27 28.65 -18.79
C PRO A 285 -27.57 27.29 -19.43
N ASP A 286 -26.53 26.48 -19.75
CA ASP A 286 -26.67 25.24 -20.53
C ASP A 286 -27.09 23.99 -19.73
N HIS A 287 -27.38 24.13 -18.44
CA HIS A 287 -27.74 23.02 -17.53
C HIS A 287 -29.21 22.61 -17.59
N GLN A 288 -29.96 23.02 -18.60
CA GLN A 288 -31.41 22.74 -18.72
C GLN A 288 -31.75 21.51 -19.59
N GLU A 289 -30.76 20.78 -20.12
CA GLU A 289 -31.01 19.54 -20.84
C GLU A 289 -31.18 18.35 -19.88
N ASP A 290 -32.26 17.59 -20.03
CA ASP A 290 -32.69 16.50 -19.14
C ASP A 290 -31.61 15.43 -18.85
N SER A 291 -30.70 15.17 -19.80
CA SER A 291 -29.62 14.20 -19.62
C SER A 291 -28.48 14.70 -18.72
N LYS A 292 -28.16 15.99 -18.76
CA LYS A 292 -27.16 16.64 -17.90
C LYS A 292 -27.67 16.78 -16.48
N PHE A 293 -28.97 17.05 -16.31
CA PHE A 293 -29.62 17.20 -15.03
C PHE A 293 -29.58 15.92 -14.18
N ALA A 294 -29.72 14.74 -14.79
CA ALA A 294 -29.59 13.46 -14.08
C ALA A 294 -28.15 13.20 -13.62
N SER A 295 -27.15 13.50 -14.48
CA SER A 295 -25.73 13.36 -14.18
C SER A 295 -25.28 14.31 -13.06
N ASP A 296 -25.73 15.57 -13.10
CA ASP A 296 -25.39 16.56 -12.08
C ASP A 296 -25.98 16.21 -10.70
N ARG A 297 -27.19 15.69 -10.64
CA ARG A 297 -27.77 15.18 -9.38
C ARG A 297 -27.02 13.98 -8.81
N HIS A 298 -26.55 13.09 -9.65
CA HIS A 298 -25.75 11.95 -9.19
C HIS A 298 -24.42 12.43 -8.60
N ARG A 299 -23.78 13.38 -9.24
CA ARG A 299 -22.53 14.01 -8.76
C ARG A 299 -22.72 14.73 -7.44
N ASP A 300 -23.80 15.50 -7.29
CA ASP A 300 -24.15 16.17 -6.03
C ASP A 300 -24.39 15.17 -4.90
N TYR A 301 -25.07 14.06 -5.20
CA TYR A 301 -25.28 12.97 -4.26
C TYR A 301 -23.96 12.34 -3.81
N GLU A 302 -23.04 12.05 -4.73
CA GLU A 302 -21.72 11.49 -4.41
C GLU A 302 -20.91 12.44 -3.53
N LEU A 303 -20.88 13.73 -3.83
CA LEU A 303 -20.24 14.76 -3.02
C LEU A 303 -20.87 14.84 -1.61
N LEU A 304 -22.19 14.80 -1.52
CA LEU A 304 -22.90 14.82 -0.25
C LEU A 304 -22.57 13.59 0.62
N VAL A 305 -22.57 12.38 0.04
CA VAL A 305 -22.22 11.13 0.74
C VAL A 305 -20.76 11.16 1.20
N ALA A 306 -19.87 11.80 0.42
CA ALA A 306 -18.48 12.02 0.82
C ALA A 306 -18.31 13.14 1.88
N GLY A 307 -19.40 13.72 2.37
CA GLY A 307 -19.41 14.72 3.43
C GLY A 307 -19.14 16.15 2.96
N TYR A 308 -19.21 16.40 1.65
CA TYR A 308 -19.08 17.75 1.11
C TYR A 308 -20.41 18.50 1.16
N LEU A 309 -20.34 19.77 1.52
CA LEU A 309 -21.44 20.71 1.39
C LEU A 309 -21.31 21.41 0.03
N VAL A 310 -22.33 21.24 -0.82
CA VAL A 310 -22.32 21.80 -2.19
C VAL A 310 -23.17 23.07 -2.23
N LEU A 311 -22.56 24.19 -2.63
CA LEU A 311 -23.24 25.45 -2.91
C LEU A 311 -23.26 25.69 -4.43
N ARG A 312 -24.44 25.82 -5.01
CA ARG A 312 -24.59 26.21 -6.43
C ARG A 312 -24.98 27.67 -6.56
N ILE A 313 -24.28 28.39 -7.41
CA ILE A 313 -24.54 29.81 -7.73
C ILE A 313 -24.64 29.93 -9.23
N THR A 314 -25.77 30.42 -9.75
CA THR A 314 -25.92 30.61 -11.20
C THR A 314 -25.09 31.77 -11.70
N ASN A 315 -24.62 31.68 -12.95
CA ASN A 315 -23.88 32.76 -13.61
C ASN A 315 -24.67 34.08 -13.61
N ASN A 316 -25.98 34.01 -13.73
CA ASN A 316 -26.84 35.21 -13.66
C ASN A 316 -26.81 35.86 -12.26
N GLN A 317 -26.75 35.07 -11.18
CA GLN A 317 -26.61 35.61 -9.82
C GLN A 317 -25.28 36.33 -9.62
N VAL A 318 -24.19 35.79 -10.15
CA VAL A 318 -22.86 36.42 -10.10
C VAL A 318 -22.84 37.73 -10.89
N GLN A 319 -23.40 37.70 -12.12
CA GLN A 319 -23.46 38.90 -12.99
C GLN A 319 -24.34 40.00 -12.43
N THR A 320 -25.43 39.65 -11.77
CA THR A 320 -26.39 40.63 -11.21
C THR A 320 -25.85 41.26 -9.93
N ASP A 321 -25.23 40.44 -9.05
CA ASP A 321 -24.74 40.90 -7.74
C ASP A 321 -23.60 40.00 -7.26
N LEU A 322 -22.38 40.32 -7.69
CA LEU A 322 -21.16 39.60 -7.30
C LEU A 322 -20.96 39.62 -5.76
N GLN A 323 -21.21 40.76 -5.13
CA GLN A 323 -21.02 40.91 -3.69
C GLN A 323 -21.92 39.94 -2.91
N ARG A 324 -23.17 39.82 -3.33
CA ARG A 324 -24.12 38.86 -2.73
C ARG A 324 -23.73 37.42 -2.98
N ALA A 325 -23.11 37.10 -4.12
CA ALA A 325 -22.57 35.77 -4.37
C ALA A 325 -21.43 35.44 -3.39
N ILE A 326 -20.50 36.36 -3.17
CA ILE A 326 -19.41 36.22 -2.19
C ILE A 326 -19.93 36.10 -0.75
N GLU A 327 -20.98 36.85 -0.39
CA GLU A 327 -21.62 36.74 0.94
C GLU A 327 -22.24 35.35 1.16
N LYS A 328 -22.85 34.75 0.14
CA LYS A 328 -23.34 33.35 0.22
C LYS A 328 -22.20 32.36 0.48
N ILE A 329 -21.08 32.51 -0.21
CA ILE A 329 -19.88 31.68 0.01
C ILE A 329 -19.42 31.86 1.46
N ARG A 330 -19.30 33.09 1.93
CA ARG A 330 -18.91 33.41 3.31
C ARG A 330 -19.87 32.80 4.35
N ALA A 331 -21.16 32.86 4.08
CA ALA A 331 -22.18 32.29 4.96
C ALA A 331 -22.03 30.76 5.09
N VAL A 332 -21.73 30.06 3.99
CA VAL A 332 -21.49 28.63 3.98
C VAL A 332 -20.19 28.28 4.73
N VAL A 333 -19.12 29.06 4.55
CA VAL A 333 -17.87 28.89 5.30
C VAL A 333 -18.11 29.03 6.80
N ARG A 334 -18.82 30.07 7.24
CA ARG A 334 -19.16 30.30 8.65
C ARG A 334 -20.03 29.17 9.22
N PHE A 335 -21.03 28.75 8.48
CA PHE A 335 -21.86 27.62 8.85
C PHE A 335 -21.01 26.34 9.08
N ARG A 336 -20.10 26.04 8.15
CA ARG A 336 -19.26 24.85 8.26
C ARG A 336 -18.31 24.91 9.45
N ARG A 337 -17.66 26.05 9.67
CA ARG A 337 -16.81 26.28 10.85
C ARG A 337 -17.56 26.12 12.17
N SER A 338 -18.80 26.60 12.25
CA SER A 338 -19.64 26.47 13.46
C SER A 338 -20.07 25.02 13.73
N THR A 339 -20.22 24.20 12.68
CA THR A 339 -20.71 22.82 12.80
C THR A 339 -19.59 21.84 13.16
N GLU A 340 -18.34 22.10 12.73
CA GLU A 340 -17.21 21.19 12.94
C GLU A 340 -16.26 21.64 14.07
N GLY A 341 -16.52 22.75 14.75
CA GLY A 341 -15.64 23.29 15.79
C GLY A 341 -14.26 23.71 15.28
N ILE A 342 -14.12 23.93 13.98
CA ILE A 342 -12.89 24.41 13.34
C ILE A 342 -12.72 25.87 13.71
N GLN A 343 -11.89 26.15 14.74
CA GLN A 343 -11.53 27.50 15.11
C GLN A 343 -10.53 28.07 14.08
N SER A 344 -10.71 29.35 13.78
CA SER A 344 -9.87 30.18 12.89
C SER A 344 -8.44 30.32 13.39
#